data_aa7713ea8dc6c6c31a956b8300bc40e5
#
_entry.id   aa7713ea8dc6c6c31a956b8300bc40e5
#
_cell.length_a   1.000
_cell.length_b   1.000
_cell.length_c   1.000
_cell.angle_alpha   90.00
_cell.angle_beta   90.00
_cell.angle_gamma   90.00
#
_symmetry.space_group_name_H-M   'P 1'
#
loop_
_entity.id
_entity.type
_entity.pdbx_description
1 polymer ?
#
loop_
_entity_poly.entity_id
_entity_poly.type
_entity_poly.pdbx_seq_one_letter_code
_entity_poly.pdbx_strand_id
1 'polypeptide(L)'
;MRRITYGPPGTGKTERLLKTIEIFLRFGVEPEKIGYFTFSKNAAINGKERAASKVNKPINRFPFFQTLHSFCFKQMGLDQSRVMQPKHYHELGNDLDIEIEGGYKQDQDHDGTLRYDNPYLQLIHKARALMLQPLEYYDKYESDDTEIKRNKLDIIFEGLNIYKEDKGMVDFDDMLERYVNGYFDKETNRKIEFVPPEFKVVFLDEAQDCSGMQWKLFNKIEERSEYRVVTGDDDQGIYKWNGADVDTFINLKGKRRILKQSHRVPKEPFKVADRIIKRVTNRVDKEYYPKEEDGLVKHCQTLHEINFTKGKWLVLATANYMLNDIGDVLDEKGLYWQRRNATPRVKNIYEIIQ
;
A
#
# COMPACT_ATOMS: atom_id res chain seq x y z
N MET A 1 21.64 -12.15 -7.58
CA MET A 1 20.56 -12.79 -8.35
C MET A 1 19.22 -12.58 -7.64
N ARG A 2 18.20 -12.07 -8.36
CA ARG A 2 16.86 -11.80 -7.78
C ARG A 2 16.04 -13.10 -7.76
N ARG A 3 15.37 -13.38 -6.63
CA ARG A 3 14.35 -14.44 -6.48
C ARG A 3 12.98 -13.80 -6.43
N ILE A 4 12.05 -14.29 -7.25
CA ILE A 4 10.69 -13.78 -7.36
C ILE A 4 9.75 -14.90 -6.96
N THR A 5 8.86 -14.62 -6.00
CA THR A 5 7.84 -15.58 -5.55
C THR A 5 6.45 -15.04 -5.85
N TYR A 6 5.74 -15.73 -6.71
CA TYR A 6 4.32 -15.50 -6.95
C TYR A 6 3.51 -16.40 -6.04
N GLY A 7 2.59 -15.83 -5.30
CA GLY A 7 1.78 -16.59 -4.35
C GLY A 7 0.34 -16.10 -4.32
N PRO A 8 -0.60 -16.82 -4.95
CA PRO A 8 -2.02 -16.57 -4.82
C PRO A 8 -2.51 -16.47 -3.37
N PRO A 9 -3.77 -16.08 -3.12
CA PRO A 9 -4.29 -15.86 -1.76
C PRO A 9 -4.10 -17.07 -0.85
N GLY A 10 -3.55 -16.83 0.36
CA GLY A 10 -3.41 -17.86 1.38
C GLY A 10 -2.30 -18.90 1.16
N THR A 11 -1.39 -18.69 0.20
CA THR A 11 -0.29 -19.63 -0.09
C THR A 11 0.94 -19.46 0.81
N GLY A 12 0.88 -18.54 1.79
CA GLY A 12 1.94 -18.35 2.78
C GLY A 12 3.13 -17.54 2.28
N LYS A 13 2.93 -16.55 1.37
CA LYS A 13 3.98 -15.62 0.89
C LYS A 13 4.82 -15.03 2.02
N THR A 14 4.18 -14.26 2.88
CA THR A 14 4.83 -13.56 4.00
C THR A 14 5.49 -14.52 4.98
N GLU A 15 4.86 -15.69 5.27
CA GLU A 15 5.46 -16.71 6.13
C GLU A 15 6.77 -17.23 5.53
N ARG A 16 6.80 -17.44 4.22
CA ARG A 16 8.00 -17.87 3.52
C ARG A 16 9.10 -16.80 3.54
N LEU A 17 8.73 -15.52 3.39
CA LEU A 17 9.69 -14.42 3.54
C LEU A 17 10.30 -14.42 4.93
N LEU A 18 9.47 -14.49 5.97
CA LEU A 18 9.93 -14.51 7.37
C LEU A 18 10.81 -15.73 7.69
N LYS A 19 10.50 -16.90 7.15
CA LYS A 19 11.39 -18.07 7.25
C LYS A 19 12.73 -17.83 6.55
N THR A 20 12.72 -17.13 5.42
CA THR A 20 13.98 -16.80 4.73
C THR A 20 14.80 -15.79 5.52
N ILE A 21 14.16 -14.77 6.12
CA ILE A 21 14.81 -13.81 7.02
C ILE A 21 15.42 -14.55 8.21
N GLU A 22 14.69 -15.46 8.84
CA GLU A 22 15.18 -16.29 9.97
C GLU A 22 16.43 -17.08 9.57
N ILE A 23 16.48 -17.64 8.38
CA ILE A 23 17.67 -18.36 7.88
C ILE A 23 18.87 -17.41 7.83
N PHE A 24 18.74 -16.22 7.24
CA PHE A 24 19.85 -15.25 7.21
C PHE A 24 20.34 -14.87 8.61
N LEU A 25 19.41 -14.62 9.55
CA LEU A 25 19.74 -14.28 10.94
C LEU A 25 20.46 -15.44 11.66
N ARG A 26 20.05 -16.69 11.44
CA ARG A 26 20.73 -17.88 12.00
C ARG A 26 22.12 -18.10 11.41
N PHE A 27 22.35 -17.69 10.17
CA PHE A 27 23.69 -17.69 9.54
C PHE A 27 24.55 -16.48 9.93
N GLY A 28 24.17 -15.72 10.96
CA GLY A 28 24.96 -14.64 11.52
C GLY A 28 24.84 -13.31 10.79
N VAL A 29 23.87 -13.15 9.89
CA VAL A 29 23.58 -11.84 9.29
C VAL A 29 22.96 -10.93 10.33
N GLU A 30 23.56 -9.78 10.56
CA GLU A 30 23.03 -8.81 11.51
C GLU A 30 21.70 -8.22 11.01
N PRO A 31 20.72 -8.00 11.91
CA PRO A 31 19.40 -7.48 11.54
C PRO A 31 19.45 -6.16 10.77
N GLU A 32 20.43 -5.30 11.07
CA GLU A 32 20.68 -4.02 10.41
C GLU A 32 21.15 -4.16 8.95
N LYS A 33 21.56 -5.36 8.54
CA LYS A 33 21.92 -5.68 7.15
C LYS A 33 20.78 -6.35 6.37
N ILE A 34 19.58 -6.38 6.96
CA ILE A 34 18.38 -6.95 6.34
C ILE A 34 17.37 -5.83 6.09
N GLY A 35 17.06 -5.56 4.82
CA GLY A 35 15.95 -4.68 4.43
C GLY A 35 14.69 -5.50 4.19
N TYR A 36 13.59 -5.18 4.87
CA TYR A 36 12.26 -5.73 4.60
C TYR A 36 11.30 -4.57 4.33
N PHE A 37 10.88 -4.49 3.08
CA PHE A 37 10.01 -3.43 2.59
C PHE A 37 8.66 -4.01 2.19
N THR A 38 7.61 -3.30 2.54
CA THR A 38 6.23 -3.68 2.21
C THR A 38 5.38 -2.45 1.98
N PHE A 39 4.25 -2.62 1.34
CA PHE A 39 3.35 -1.54 1.02
C PHE A 39 2.72 -0.91 2.26
N SER A 40 2.21 -1.73 3.20
CA SER A 40 1.49 -1.23 4.37
C SER A 40 2.34 -1.15 5.63
N LYS A 41 2.10 -0.10 6.44
CA LYS A 41 2.75 0.12 7.74
C LYS A 41 2.52 -1.05 8.70
N ASN A 42 1.31 -1.60 8.73
CA ASN A 42 0.98 -2.74 9.60
C ASN A 42 1.70 -4.02 9.19
N ALA A 43 1.82 -4.30 7.89
CA ALA A 43 2.60 -5.43 7.42
C ALA A 43 4.08 -5.30 7.82
N ALA A 44 4.63 -4.08 7.76
CA ALA A 44 5.99 -3.81 8.20
C ALA A 44 6.18 -4.05 9.70
N ILE A 45 5.26 -3.56 10.53
CA ILE A 45 5.28 -3.75 12.00
C ILE A 45 5.17 -5.24 12.33
N ASN A 46 4.17 -5.94 11.80
CA ASN A 46 3.98 -7.37 12.02
C ASN A 46 5.20 -8.20 11.56
N GLY A 47 5.77 -7.85 10.40
CA GLY A 47 6.99 -8.51 9.90
C GLY A 47 8.17 -8.32 10.84
N LYS A 48 8.34 -7.11 11.37
CA LYS A 48 9.37 -6.74 12.33
C LYS A 48 9.25 -7.50 13.65
N GLU A 49 8.06 -7.52 14.24
CA GLU A 49 7.77 -8.20 15.50
C GLU A 49 8.01 -9.72 15.38
N ARG A 50 7.50 -10.32 14.30
CA ARG A 50 7.67 -11.75 14.03
C ARG A 50 9.11 -12.14 13.78
N ALA A 51 9.89 -11.32 13.06
CA ALA A 51 11.30 -11.56 12.85
C ALA A 51 12.09 -11.47 14.16
N ALA A 52 11.86 -10.42 14.96
CA ALA A 52 12.49 -10.21 16.26
C ALA A 52 12.21 -11.38 17.23
N SER A 53 10.94 -11.80 17.33
CA SER A 53 10.51 -12.91 18.19
C SER A 53 11.17 -14.23 17.78
N LYS A 54 11.26 -14.55 16.48
CA LYS A 54 11.84 -15.81 15.98
C LYS A 54 13.32 -16.01 16.34
N VAL A 55 14.06 -14.92 16.54
CA VAL A 55 15.51 -14.98 16.84
C VAL A 55 15.84 -14.44 18.23
N ASN A 56 14.82 -14.14 19.03
CA ASN A 56 14.97 -13.57 20.37
C ASN A 56 15.89 -12.35 20.42
N LYS A 57 15.75 -11.44 19.46
CA LYS A 57 16.47 -10.16 19.39
C LYS A 57 15.53 -8.99 19.66
N PRO A 58 16.00 -7.87 20.28
CA PRO A 58 15.18 -6.68 20.48
C PRO A 58 14.64 -6.11 19.16
N ILE A 59 13.41 -5.63 19.15
CA ILE A 59 12.73 -5.11 17.95
C ILE A 59 13.43 -3.89 17.32
N ASN A 60 14.12 -3.08 18.13
CA ASN A 60 14.88 -1.93 17.66
C ASN A 60 16.11 -2.30 16.81
N ARG A 61 16.59 -3.55 16.88
CA ARG A 61 17.68 -4.06 16.03
C ARG A 61 17.26 -4.25 14.57
N PHE A 62 15.98 -4.07 14.23
CA PHE A 62 15.43 -4.22 12.88
C PHE A 62 15.02 -2.85 12.28
N PRO A 63 15.95 -1.91 12.01
CA PRO A 63 15.64 -0.55 11.60
C PRO A 63 15.01 -0.46 10.21
N PHE A 64 15.30 -1.42 9.32
CA PHE A 64 14.89 -1.42 7.93
C PHE A 64 13.69 -2.32 7.62
N PHE A 65 12.88 -2.65 8.63
CA PHE A 65 11.57 -3.28 8.46
C PHE A 65 10.50 -2.18 8.42
N GLN A 66 10.15 -1.72 7.23
CA GLN A 66 9.33 -0.51 7.06
C GLN A 66 8.75 -0.38 5.64
N THR A 67 7.92 0.64 5.41
CA THR A 67 7.49 1.00 4.05
C THR A 67 8.59 1.77 3.33
N LEU A 68 8.52 1.83 1.99
CA LEU A 68 9.47 2.60 1.18
C LEU A 68 9.43 4.10 1.50
N HIS A 69 8.25 4.68 1.78
CA HIS A 69 8.12 6.07 2.24
C HIS A 69 8.81 6.29 3.60
N SER A 70 8.57 5.39 4.57
CA SER A 70 9.24 5.47 5.87
C SER A 70 10.76 5.36 5.77
N PHE A 71 11.24 4.59 4.80
CA PHE A 71 12.67 4.50 4.49
C PHE A 71 13.22 5.84 4.01
N CYS A 72 12.60 6.46 3.00
CA CYS A 72 13.01 7.78 2.51
C CYS A 72 12.96 8.83 3.61
N PHE A 73 11.86 8.92 4.36
CA PHE A 73 11.69 9.86 5.47
C PHE A 73 12.88 9.81 6.44
N LYS A 74 13.26 8.60 6.89
CA LYS A 74 14.36 8.41 7.84
C LYS A 74 15.73 8.67 7.22
N GLN A 75 15.97 8.18 5.99
CA GLN A 75 17.26 8.34 5.33
C GLN A 75 17.55 9.78 4.92
N MET A 76 16.51 10.56 4.66
CA MET A 76 16.62 12.00 4.38
C MET A 76 16.73 12.85 5.65
N GLY A 77 16.58 12.25 6.85
CA GLY A 77 16.60 12.99 8.12
C GLY A 77 15.45 14.00 8.24
N LEU A 78 14.30 13.71 7.63
CA LEU A 78 13.15 14.61 7.66
C LEU A 78 12.51 14.65 9.05
N ASP A 79 12.08 15.83 9.45
CA ASP A 79 11.20 16.03 10.60
C ASP A 79 9.72 16.00 10.17
N GLN A 80 8.85 15.52 11.05
CA GLN A 80 7.42 15.45 10.79
C GLN A 80 6.79 16.82 10.51
N SER A 81 7.34 17.91 11.06
CA SER A 81 6.89 19.27 10.83
C SER A 81 7.12 19.76 9.39
N ARG A 82 8.07 19.14 8.68
CA ARG A 82 8.35 19.42 7.26
C ARG A 82 7.50 18.60 6.29
N VAL A 83 6.62 17.73 6.78
CA VAL A 83 5.74 16.92 5.93
C VAL A 83 4.40 17.60 5.80
N MET A 84 3.93 17.77 4.56
CA MET A 84 2.61 18.30 4.26
C MET A 84 1.52 17.53 5.05
N GLN A 85 0.67 18.26 5.74
CA GLN A 85 -0.47 17.76 6.50
C GLN A 85 -1.77 18.27 5.89
N PRO A 86 -2.95 17.69 6.17
CA PRO A 86 -4.23 18.16 5.64
C PRO A 86 -4.45 19.66 5.74
N LYS A 87 -4.05 20.29 6.85
CA LYS A 87 -4.16 21.75 7.07
C LYS A 87 -3.40 22.58 6.02
N HIS A 88 -2.22 22.09 5.56
CA HIS A 88 -1.41 22.80 4.60
C HIS A 88 -2.03 22.78 3.18
N TYR A 89 -2.73 21.71 2.82
CA TYR A 89 -3.50 21.68 1.57
C TYR A 89 -4.72 22.61 1.63
N HIS A 90 -5.31 22.77 2.82
CA HIS A 90 -6.38 23.76 3.01
C HIS A 90 -5.84 25.20 2.91
N GLU A 91 -4.68 25.49 3.52
CA GLU A 91 -3.99 26.78 3.38
C GLU A 91 -3.68 27.07 1.91
N LEU A 92 -3.11 26.09 1.16
CA LEU A 92 -2.88 26.20 -0.28
C LEU A 92 -4.17 26.52 -1.04
N GLY A 93 -5.28 25.90 -0.69
CA GLY A 93 -6.58 26.18 -1.30
C GLY A 93 -7.01 27.63 -1.10
N ASN A 94 -6.83 28.17 0.12
CA ASN A 94 -7.13 29.56 0.42
C ASN A 94 -6.22 30.53 -0.35
N ASP A 95 -4.92 30.23 -0.45
CA ASP A 95 -3.96 31.06 -1.17
C ASP A 95 -4.26 31.11 -2.69
N LEU A 96 -4.83 30.06 -3.25
CA LEU A 96 -5.20 29.95 -4.65
C LEU A 96 -6.64 30.38 -4.95
N ASP A 97 -7.44 30.72 -3.95
CA ASP A 97 -8.91 30.92 -4.08
C ASP A 97 -9.60 29.70 -4.73
N ILE A 98 -9.17 28.52 -4.35
CA ILE A 98 -9.67 27.23 -4.83
C ILE A 98 -10.06 26.38 -3.61
N GLU A 99 -11.29 25.87 -3.61
CA GLU A 99 -11.72 24.92 -2.60
C GLU A 99 -10.91 23.62 -2.70
N ILE A 100 -9.98 23.44 -1.76
CA ILE A 100 -9.23 22.19 -1.59
C ILE A 100 -9.63 21.66 -0.21
N GLU A 101 -10.71 20.88 -0.18
CA GLU A 101 -11.13 20.19 1.04
C GLU A 101 -10.15 19.06 1.34
N GLY A 102 -9.69 19.06 2.55
CA GLY A 102 -8.93 18.00 3.20
C GLY A 102 -7.71 17.48 2.45
N GLY A 103 -6.57 17.46 2.79
CA GLY A 103 -5.39 16.88 2.16
C GLY A 103 -5.59 15.38 1.85
N TYR A 104 -4.66 14.56 2.25
CA TYR A 104 -4.80 13.12 2.15
C TYR A 104 -5.52 12.57 3.39
N LYS A 105 -6.44 11.65 3.22
CA LYS A 105 -6.77 10.67 4.23
C LYS A 105 -5.70 9.58 4.13
N GLN A 106 -4.84 9.49 5.13
CA GLN A 106 -4.20 8.20 5.38
C GLN A 106 -5.38 7.27 5.65
N ASP A 107 -5.66 6.42 4.68
CA ASP A 107 -6.79 5.51 4.82
C ASP A 107 -6.60 4.78 6.15
N GLN A 108 -7.49 5.04 7.12
CA GLN A 108 -7.41 4.44 8.45
C GLN A 108 -7.52 2.91 8.35
N ASP A 109 -7.85 2.43 7.15
CA ASP A 109 -7.97 1.01 6.82
C ASP A 109 -6.61 0.29 6.63
N HIS A 110 -5.49 0.92 7.01
CA HIS A 110 -4.19 0.25 7.17
C HIS A 110 -3.53 -0.34 5.92
N ASP A 111 -4.02 -0.03 4.73
CA ASP A 111 -3.44 -0.59 3.51
C ASP A 111 -2.21 0.18 2.99
N GLY A 112 -1.92 1.35 3.57
CA GLY A 112 -0.76 2.17 3.17
C GLY A 112 -1.02 3.06 1.96
N THR A 113 -2.24 3.10 1.44
CA THR A 113 -2.63 3.91 0.29
C THR A 113 -2.78 5.38 0.70
N LEU A 114 -2.14 6.29 -0.04
CA LEU A 114 -2.42 7.71 0.04
C LEU A 114 -3.63 8.01 -0.83
N ARG A 115 -4.65 8.59 -0.25
CA ARG A 115 -5.85 8.99 -0.96
C ARG A 115 -6.11 10.47 -0.71
N TYR A 116 -6.18 11.23 -1.78
CA TYR A 116 -6.55 12.63 -1.72
C TYR A 116 -8.05 12.76 -2.00
N ASP A 117 -8.76 13.53 -1.17
CA ASP A 117 -10.19 13.80 -1.40
C ASP A 117 -10.40 14.74 -2.60
N ASN A 118 -9.43 15.62 -2.86
CA ASN A 118 -9.48 16.51 -4.00
C ASN A 118 -9.04 15.80 -5.29
N PRO A 119 -9.84 15.80 -6.37
CA PRO A 119 -9.55 15.07 -7.61
C PRO A 119 -8.27 15.55 -8.32
N TYR A 120 -7.93 16.83 -8.22
CA TYR A 120 -6.70 17.38 -8.80
C TYR A 120 -5.48 16.87 -8.07
N LEU A 121 -5.48 16.88 -6.73
CA LEU A 121 -4.39 16.32 -5.93
C LEU A 121 -4.24 14.81 -6.15
N GLN A 122 -5.36 14.09 -6.29
CA GLN A 122 -5.33 12.65 -6.62
C GLN A 122 -4.71 12.39 -8.00
N LEU A 123 -5.02 13.24 -9.00
CA LEU A 123 -4.41 13.13 -10.32
C LEU A 123 -2.91 13.46 -10.28
N ILE A 124 -2.50 14.51 -9.58
CA ILE A 124 -1.09 14.88 -9.39
C ILE A 124 -0.32 13.72 -8.77
N HIS A 125 -0.84 13.14 -7.68
CA HIS A 125 -0.24 11.98 -7.04
C HIS A 125 -0.11 10.79 -8.00
N LYS A 126 -1.18 10.46 -8.72
CA LYS A 126 -1.20 9.34 -9.67
C LYS A 126 -0.21 9.53 -10.82
N ALA A 127 -0.12 10.74 -11.37
CA ALA A 127 0.84 11.08 -12.41
C ALA A 127 2.28 10.86 -11.91
N ARG A 128 2.61 11.41 -10.75
CA ARG A 128 3.93 11.29 -10.12
C ARG A 128 4.27 9.85 -9.75
N ALA A 129 3.31 9.09 -9.25
CA ALA A 129 3.46 7.65 -8.97
C ALA A 129 3.84 6.85 -10.24
N LEU A 130 3.34 7.27 -11.41
CA LEU A 130 3.67 6.74 -12.73
C LEU A 130 4.89 7.40 -13.37
N MET A 131 5.57 8.32 -12.68
CA MET A 131 6.74 9.08 -13.15
C MET A 131 6.43 9.98 -14.35
N LEU A 132 5.22 10.49 -14.44
CA LEU A 132 4.77 11.46 -15.44
C LEU A 132 4.57 12.84 -14.79
N GLN A 133 4.70 13.91 -15.62
CA GLN A 133 4.22 15.21 -15.20
C GLN A 133 2.70 15.24 -15.17
N PRO A 134 2.06 15.98 -14.24
CA PRO A 134 0.60 16.00 -14.13
C PRO A 134 -0.12 16.40 -15.40
N LEU A 135 0.39 17.38 -16.14
CA LEU A 135 -0.17 17.81 -17.42
C LEU A 135 0.03 16.76 -18.53
N GLU A 136 1.19 16.08 -18.55
CA GLU A 136 1.42 14.97 -19.47
C GLU A 136 0.45 13.81 -19.22
N TYR A 137 0.21 13.50 -17.92
CA TYR A 137 -0.77 12.49 -17.54
C TYR A 137 -2.17 12.90 -18.01
N TYR A 138 -2.57 14.16 -17.76
CA TYR A 138 -3.86 14.69 -18.19
C TYR A 138 -4.05 14.54 -19.70
N ASP A 139 -3.10 15.05 -20.48
CA ASP A 139 -3.18 15.05 -21.95
C ASP A 139 -3.23 13.63 -22.54
N LYS A 140 -2.73 12.63 -21.82
CA LYS A 140 -2.67 11.22 -22.26
C LYS A 140 -3.87 10.37 -21.84
N TYR A 141 -4.44 10.62 -20.66
CA TYR A 141 -5.39 9.70 -20.04
C TYR A 141 -6.73 10.32 -19.68
N GLU A 142 -6.81 11.65 -19.60
CA GLU A 142 -8.06 12.33 -19.31
C GLU A 142 -8.73 12.83 -20.61
N SER A 143 -10.03 12.99 -20.57
CA SER A 143 -10.79 13.56 -21.68
C SER A 143 -11.42 14.89 -21.29
N ASP A 144 -11.84 15.68 -22.27
CA ASP A 144 -12.49 16.97 -22.03
C ASP A 144 -13.83 16.85 -21.25
N ASP A 145 -14.40 15.64 -21.19
CA ASP A 145 -15.63 15.34 -20.47
C ASP A 145 -15.43 15.12 -18.96
N THR A 146 -14.20 15.16 -18.46
CA THR A 146 -13.91 15.02 -17.03
C THR A 146 -14.20 16.30 -16.25
N GLU A 147 -14.47 16.17 -14.95
CA GLU A 147 -14.62 17.32 -14.04
C GLU A 147 -13.31 18.09 -13.84
N ILE A 148 -12.17 17.46 -14.18
CA ILE A 148 -10.83 18.04 -14.04
C ILE A 148 -10.55 18.94 -15.25
N LYS A 149 -10.25 20.21 -14.99
CA LYS A 149 -9.89 21.18 -16.04
C LYS A 149 -8.36 21.37 -16.07
N ARG A 150 -7.78 21.27 -17.27
CA ARG A 150 -6.34 21.30 -17.49
C ARG A 150 -5.66 22.56 -16.92
N ASN A 151 -6.22 23.73 -17.15
CA ASN A 151 -5.69 24.99 -16.63
C ASN A 151 -5.75 25.08 -15.10
N LYS A 152 -6.80 24.54 -14.47
CA LYS A 152 -6.91 24.49 -13.02
C LYS A 152 -5.94 23.48 -12.42
N LEU A 153 -5.69 22.35 -13.10
CA LEU A 153 -4.64 21.39 -12.72
C LEU A 153 -3.25 22.04 -12.70
N ASP A 154 -2.94 22.84 -13.74
CA ASP A 154 -1.68 23.55 -13.85
C ASP A 154 -1.48 24.54 -12.68
N ILE A 155 -2.49 25.38 -12.41
CA ILE A 155 -2.48 26.34 -11.31
C ILE A 155 -2.28 25.63 -9.96
N ILE A 156 -3.00 24.53 -9.71
CA ILE A 156 -2.87 23.78 -8.44
C ILE A 156 -1.49 23.13 -8.33
N PHE A 157 -0.97 22.57 -9.40
CA PHE A 157 0.34 21.92 -9.38
C PHE A 157 1.48 22.90 -9.16
N GLU A 158 1.49 24.04 -9.89
CA GLU A 158 2.46 25.10 -9.68
C GLU A 158 2.34 25.74 -8.30
N GLY A 159 1.11 26.04 -7.84
CA GLY A 159 0.86 26.55 -6.50
C GLY A 159 1.33 25.60 -5.39
N LEU A 160 1.11 24.29 -5.55
CA LEU A 160 1.61 23.27 -4.62
C LEU A 160 3.14 23.28 -4.53
N ASN A 161 3.83 23.39 -5.67
CA ASN A 161 5.29 23.42 -5.70
C ASN A 161 5.84 24.69 -5.04
N ILE A 162 5.26 25.87 -5.35
CA ILE A 162 5.64 27.15 -4.75
C ILE A 162 5.38 27.12 -3.23
N TYR A 163 4.23 26.64 -2.77
CA TYR A 163 3.89 26.52 -1.36
C TYR A 163 4.88 25.64 -0.61
N LYS A 164 5.20 24.46 -1.16
CA LYS A 164 6.18 23.54 -0.55
C LYS A 164 7.57 24.15 -0.48
N GLU A 165 7.96 24.89 -1.50
CA GLU A 165 9.26 25.56 -1.54
C GLU A 165 9.33 26.70 -0.50
N ASP A 166 8.32 27.58 -0.45
CA ASP A 166 8.26 28.71 0.48
C ASP A 166 8.27 28.26 1.96
N LYS A 167 7.54 27.20 2.26
CA LYS A 167 7.45 26.65 3.62
C LYS A 167 8.54 25.62 3.97
N GLY A 168 9.42 25.28 3.04
CA GLY A 168 10.43 24.23 3.23
C GLY A 168 9.82 22.85 3.48
N MET A 169 8.67 22.56 2.86
CA MET A 169 7.92 21.32 3.05
C MET A 169 8.12 20.30 1.95
N VAL A 170 7.75 19.07 2.24
CA VAL A 170 7.71 17.93 1.30
C VAL A 170 6.39 17.18 1.45
N ASP A 171 5.85 16.69 0.35
CA ASP A 171 4.78 15.70 0.36
C ASP A 171 5.36 14.26 0.28
N PHE A 172 4.49 13.27 0.26
CA PHE A 172 4.93 11.87 0.19
C PHE A 172 5.59 11.52 -1.14
N ASP A 173 5.15 12.13 -2.24
CA ASP A 173 5.75 11.91 -3.56
C ASP A 173 7.14 12.54 -3.63
N ASP A 174 7.32 13.74 -3.05
CA ASP A 174 8.63 14.39 -2.95
C ASP A 174 9.65 13.52 -2.21
N MET A 175 9.24 12.80 -1.17
CA MET A 175 10.15 11.91 -0.44
C MET A 175 10.74 10.84 -1.36
N LEU A 176 9.91 10.21 -2.18
CA LEU A 176 10.37 9.19 -3.13
C LEU A 176 11.21 9.80 -4.24
N GLU A 177 10.72 10.85 -4.88
CA GLU A 177 11.38 11.50 -6.01
C GLU A 177 12.73 12.09 -5.63
N ARG A 178 12.81 12.84 -4.52
CA ARG A 178 14.05 13.45 -4.05
C ARG A 178 15.07 12.38 -3.63
N TYR A 179 14.62 11.30 -2.99
CA TYR A 179 15.53 10.21 -2.62
C TYR A 179 16.08 9.49 -3.86
N VAL A 180 15.25 9.27 -4.87
CA VAL A 180 15.64 8.54 -6.09
C VAL A 180 16.53 9.39 -6.99
N ASN A 181 16.09 10.62 -7.29
CA ASN A 181 16.72 11.47 -8.30
C ASN A 181 17.72 12.48 -7.72
N GLY A 182 17.74 12.65 -6.39
CA GLY A 182 18.36 13.80 -5.75
C GLY A 182 17.53 15.07 -5.94
N TYR A 183 17.95 16.15 -5.32
CA TYR A 183 17.35 17.46 -5.52
C TYR A 183 18.41 18.56 -5.38
N PHE A 184 18.12 19.73 -5.92
CA PHE A 184 18.97 20.90 -5.77
C PHE A 184 18.50 21.70 -4.56
N ASP A 185 19.38 21.82 -3.57
CA ASP A 185 19.13 22.63 -2.38
C ASP A 185 19.55 24.08 -2.67
N LYS A 186 18.56 24.97 -2.72
CA LYS A 186 18.77 26.39 -3.04
C LYS A 186 19.50 27.14 -1.92
N GLU A 187 19.33 26.75 -0.65
CA GLU A 187 19.99 27.39 0.48
C GLU A 187 21.50 27.13 0.47
N THR A 188 21.89 25.88 0.24
CA THR A 188 23.29 25.47 0.19
C THR A 188 23.91 25.57 -1.21
N ASN A 189 23.08 25.83 -2.24
CA ASN A 189 23.46 25.84 -3.66
C ASN A 189 24.18 24.55 -4.09
N ARG A 190 23.69 23.39 -3.59
CA ARG A 190 24.30 22.07 -3.87
C ARG A 190 23.23 21.06 -4.33
N LYS A 191 23.68 20.13 -5.14
CA LYS A 191 22.91 18.93 -5.44
C LYS A 191 23.03 17.96 -4.28
N ILE A 192 21.91 17.58 -3.70
CA ILE A 192 21.83 16.55 -2.64
C ILE A 192 21.44 15.23 -3.32
N GLU A 193 22.26 14.21 -3.08
CA GLU A 193 22.00 12.84 -3.56
C GLU A 193 22.01 11.87 -2.37
N PHE A 194 21.10 10.90 -2.43
CA PHE A 194 20.98 9.89 -1.37
C PHE A 194 21.49 8.54 -1.86
N VAL A 195 22.28 7.89 -1.01
CA VAL A 195 22.82 6.57 -1.27
C VAL A 195 22.25 5.61 -0.23
N PRO A 196 21.55 4.54 -0.66
CA PRO A 196 21.03 3.55 0.28
C PRO A 196 22.15 2.86 1.07
N PRO A 197 21.90 2.41 2.31
CA PRO A 197 22.82 1.54 3.04
C PRO A 197 23.12 0.25 2.27
N GLU A 198 24.23 -0.40 2.62
CA GLU A 198 24.55 -1.73 2.10
C GLU A 198 23.79 -2.81 2.87
N PHE A 199 23.10 -3.67 2.13
CA PHE A 199 22.36 -4.78 2.68
C PHE A 199 22.99 -6.14 2.30
N LYS A 200 22.92 -7.09 3.21
CA LYS A 200 23.17 -8.49 2.88
C LYS A 200 22.03 -9.06 2.04
N VAL A 201 20.79 -8.72 2.43
CA VAL A 201 19.57 -9.14 1.73
C VAL A 201 18.50 -8.08 1.85
N VAL A 202 17.76 -7.87 0.75
CA VAL A 202 16.55 -7.04 0.73
C VAL A 202 15.35 -7.87 0.29
N PHE A 203 14.23 -7.59 0.94
CA PHE A 203 12.93 -8.19 0.67
C PHE A 203 11.93 -7.11 0.30
N LEU A 204 11.11 -7.39 -0.72
CA LEU A 204 9.94 -6.61 -1.07
C LEU A 204 8.72 -7.52 -1.01
N ASP A 205 7.79 -7.24 -0.10
CA ASP A 205 6.52 -7.95 0.04
C ASP A 205 5.37 -7.13 -0.55
N GLU A 206 4.33 -7.79 -1.04
CA GLU A 206 3.19 -7.20 -1.76
C GLU A 206 3.63 -6.31 -2.93
N ALA A 207 4.57 -6.80 -3.71
CA ALA A 207 5.24 -6.05 -4.78
C ALA A 207 4.30 -5.59 -5.91
N GLN A 208 3.14 -6.24 -6.09
CA GLN A 208 2.12 -5.85 -7.06
C GLN A 208 1.47 -4.49 -6.77
N ASP A 209 1.60 -4.00 -5.52
CA ASP A 209 1.00 -2.74 -5.10
C ASP A 209 1.97 -1.55 -5.22
N CYS A 210 3.23 -1.80 -5.61
CA CYS A 210 4.23 -0.76 -5.78
C CYS A 210 3.97 0.08 -7.03
N SER A 211 4.06 1.41 -6.88
CA SER A 211 4.05 2.35 -8.00
C SER A 211 5.37 2.32 -8.79
N GLY A 212 5.38 2.90 -9.99
CA GLY A 212 6.59 3.04 -10.79
C GLY A 212 7.73 3.72 -10.05
N MET A 213 7.44 4.79 -9.28
CA MET A 213 8.43 5.50 -8.47
C MET A 213 8.95 4.62 -7.31
N GLN A 214 8.08 3.83 -6.67
CA GLN A 214 8.48 2.89 -5.63
C GLN A 214 9.36 1.75 -6.20
N TRP A 215 9.08 1.28 -7.41
CA TRP A 215 9.95 0.35 -8.11
C TRP A 215 11.33 0.93 -8.38
N LYS A 216 11.40 2.19 -8.83
CA LYS A 216 12.68 2.88 -9.07
C LYS A 216 13.49 3.02 -7.78
N LEU A 217 12.82 3.34 -6.67
CA LEU A 217 13.44 3.38 -5.35
C LEU A 217 13.95 1.99 -4.91
N PHE A 218 13.11 0.96 -5.04
CA PHE A 218 13.50 -0.38 -4.64
C PHE A 218 14.68 -0.89 -5.48
N ASN A 219 14.71 -0.62 -6.79
CA ASN A 219 15.86 -0.94 -7.65
C ASN A 219 17.15 -0.26 -7.14
N LYS A 220 17.08 1.03 -6.77
CA LYS A 220 18.23 1.75 -6.18
C LYS A 220 18.71 1.11 -4.86
N ILE A 221 17.79 0.62 -4.03
CA ILE A 221 18.12 -0.08 -2.78
C ILE A 221 18.75 -1.45 -3.07
N GLU A 222 18.15 -2.24 -3.96
CA GLU A 222 18.61 -3.60 -4.24
C GLU A 222 19.95 -3.67 -4.96
N GLU A 223 20.36 -2.62 -5.68
CA GLU A 223 21.70 -2.51 -6.30
C GLU A 223 22.81 -2.60 -5.25
N ARG A 224 22.53 -2.19 -4.02
CA ARG A 224 23.44 -2.25 -2.89
C ARG A 224 23.19 -3.46 -1.99
N SER A 225 22.67 -4.55 -2.54
CA SER A 225 22.41 -5.79 -1.80
C SER A 225 22.97 -7.01 -2.52
N GLU A 226 23.44 -7.99 -1.73
CA GLU A 226 23.93 -9.27 -2.30
C GLU A 226 22.75 -10.17 -2.73
N TYR A 227 21.73 -10.26 -1.91
CA TYR A 227 20.55 -11.08 -2.15
C TYR A 227 19.28 -10.23 -2.26
N ARG A 228 18.40 -10.60 -3.19
CA ARG A 228 17.18 -9.86 -3.53
C ARG A 228 16.01 -10.82 -3.60
N VAL A 229 14.97 -10.55 -2.86
CA VAL A 229 13.75 -11.38 -2.79
C VAL A 229 12.54 -10.51 -2.96
N VAL A 230 11.75 -10.78 -3.98
CA VAL A 230 10.50 -10.07 -4.28
C VAL A 230 9.34 -11.04 -4.20
N THR A 231 8.28 -10.64 -3.53
CA THR A 231 7.10 -11.49 -3.34
C THR A 231 5.83 -10.69 -3.60
N GLY A 232 4.87 -11.30 -4.24
CA GLY A 232 3.58 -10.67 -4.53
C GLY A 232 2.61 -11.62 -5.22
N ASP A 233 1.48 -11.05 -5.59
CA ASP A 233 0.47 -11.72 -6.41
C ASP A 233 -0.12 -10.74 -7.41
N ASP A 234 0.26 -10.87 -8.66
CA ASP A 234 -0.20 -10.01 -9.76
C ASP A 234 -1.73 -10.05 -9.94
N ASP A 235 -2.39 -11.16 -9.56
CA ASP A 235 -3.84 -11.28 -9.57
C ASP A 235 -4.54 -10.45 -8.47
N GLN A 236 -3.79 -9.94 -7.49
CA GLN A 236 -4.26 -9.06 -6.41
C GLN A 236 -3.87 -7.58 -6.60
N GLY A 237 -3.37 -7.20 -7.77
CA GLY A 237 -2.99 -5.81 -8.09
C GLY A 237 -4.21 -4.90 -8.28
N ILE A 238 -4.88 -4.53 -7.18
CA ILE A 238 -6.11 -3.74 -7.19
C ILE A 238 -5.87 -2.22 -7.07
N TYR A 239 -4.62 -1.79 -6.87
CA TYR A 239 -4.27 -0.37 -6.67
C TYR A 239 -3.80 0.36 -7.94
N LYS A 240 -4.09 -0.16 -9.14
CA LYS A 240 -3.79 0.53 -10.41
C LYS A 240 -4.38 1.94 -10.47
N TRP A 241 -5.54 2.14 -9.88
CA TRP A 241 -6.17 3.46 -9.78
C TRP A 241 -5.35 4.47 -8.97
N ASN A 242 -4.45 4.01 -8.10
CA ASN A 242 -3.53 4.80 -7.28
C ASN A 242 -2.07 4.73 -7.78
N GLY A 243 -1.84 4.32 -9.03
CA GLY A 243 -0.53 4.31 -9.66
C GLY A 243 0.30 3.04 -9.45
N ALA A 244 -0.27 1.95 -8.93
CA ALA A 244 0.45 0.67 -8.84
C ALA A 244 0.83 0.15 -10.23
N ASP A 245 2.10 -0.24 -10.39
CA ASP A 245 2.68 -0.78 -11.61
C ASP A 245 2.87 -2.30 -11.52
N VAL A 246 1.76 -3.01 -11.73
CA VAL A 246 1.74 -4.47 -11.73
C VAL A 246 2.55 -5.04 -12.89
N ASP A 247 2.62 -4.31 -14.00
CA ASP A 247 3.32 -4.76 -15.22
C ASP A 247 4.83 -4.88 -14.97
N THR A 248 5.41 -3.96 -14.21
CA THR A 248 6.79 -4.08 -13.74
C THR A 248 6.99 -5.35 -12.92
N PHE A 249 6.05 -5.70 -12.00
CA PHE A 249 6.15 -6.94 -11.22
C PHE A 249 6.06 -8.19 -12.09
N ILE A 250 5.13 -8.26 -13.05
CA ILE A 250 4.95 -9.37 -13.98
C ILE A 250 6.23 -9.59 -14.82
N ASN A 251 6.86 -8.49 -15.27
CA ASN A 251 8.01 -8.52 -16.18
C ASN A 251 9.38 -8.61 -15.48
N LEU A 252 9.41 -8.69 -14.13
CA LEU A 252 10.66 -8.80 -13.41
C LEU A 252 11.53 -9.95 -13.88
N LYS A 253 12.82 -9.67 -14.07
CA LYS A 253 13.84 -10.68 -14.40
C LYS A 253 14.40 -11.30 -13.13
N GLY A 254 14.45 -12.64 -13.06
CA GLY A 254 14.98 -13.36 -11.92
C GLY A 254 14.54 -14.83 -11.88
N LYS A 255 14.94 -15.55 -10.84
CA LYS A 255 14.50 -16.93 -10.61
C LYS A 255 13.10 -16.92 -10.03
N ARG A 256 12.13 -17.36 -10.82
CA ARG A 256 10.71 -17.39 -10.47
C ARG A 256 10.34 -18.64 -9.69
N ARG A 257 9.42 -18.50 -8.76
CA ARG A 257 8.79 -19.60 -8.02
C ARG A 257 7.31 -19.27 -7.81
N ILE A 258 6.44 -20.26 -8.00
CA ILE A 258 5.01 -20.17 -7.73
C ILE A 258 4.70 -20.99 -6.48
N LEU A 259 3.96 -20.39 -5.54
CA LEU A 259 3.36 -21.10 -4.41
C LEU A 259 1.97 -21.56 -4.82
N LYS A 260 1.76 -22.87 -4.88
CA LYS A 260 0.54 -23.41 -5.50
C LYS A 260 -0.59 -23.68 -4.50
N GLN A 261 -0.25 -24.07 -3.27
CA GLN A 261 -1.23 -24.54 -2.29
C GLN A 261 -1.73 -23.40 -1.40
N SER A 262 -3.04 -23.14 -1.42
CA SER A 262 -3.70 -22.26 -0.45
C SER A 262 -3.99 -23.01 0.85
N HIS A 263 -3.73 -22.30 1.95
CA HIS A 263 -4.14 -22.72 3.30
C HIS A 263 -5.34 -21.88 3.82
N ARG A 264 -5.94 -21.07 2.95
CA ARG A 264 -7.01 -20.14 3.30
C ARG A 264 -8.27 -20.34 2.49
N VAL A 265 -8.16 -20.41 1.18
CA VAL A 265 -9.29 -20.37 0.24
C VAL A 265 -9.91 -21.75 0.07
N PRO A 266 -11.20 -21.95 0.42
CA PRO A 266 -11.92 -23.20 0.23
C PRO A 266 -12.25 -23.47 -1.24
N LYS A 267 -12.66 -24.70 -1.57
CA LYS A 267 -12.90 -25.18 -2.93
C LYS A 267 -13.98 -24.38 -3.69
N GLU A 268 -15.15 -24.14 -3.08
CA GLU A 268 -16.24 -23.48 -3.78
C GLU A 268 -15.96 -21.98 -4.06
N PRO A 269 -15.49 -21.15 -3.10
CA PRO A 269 -15.02 -19.81 -3.40
C PRO A 269 -13.89 -19.78 -4.42
N PHE A 270 -12.97 -20.76 -4.39
CA PHE A 270 -11.90 -20.88 -5.35
C PHE A 270 -12.42 -21.06 -6.78
N LYS A 271 -13.41 -21.93 -7.02
CA LYS A 271 -13.99 -22.15 -8.35
C LYS A 271 -14.56 -20.88 -8.97
N VAL A 272 -15.15 -20.01 -8.13
CA VAL A 272 -15.68 -18.71 -8.59
C VAL A 272 -14.55 -17.75 -8.91
N ALA A 273 -13.59 -17.61 -8.01
CA ALA A 273 -12.42 -16.74 -8.17
C ALA A 273 -11.58 -17.12 -9.39
N ASP A 274 -11.34 -18.41 -9.61
CA ASP A 274 -10.57 -18.94 -10.74
C ASP A 274 -11.24 -18.62 -12.09
N ARG A 275 -12.57 -18.73 -12.17
CA ARG A 275 -13.33 -18.34 -13.38
C ARG A 275 -13.23 -16.85 -13.69
N ILE A 276 -13.19 -16.01 -12.64
CA ILE A 276 -13.09 -14.56 -12.81
C ILE A 276 -11.68 -14.18 -13.24
N ILE A 277 -10.66 -14.67 -12.52
CA ILE A 277 -9.27 -14.25 -12.78
C ILE A 277 -8.74 -14.73 -14.14
N LYS A 278 -9.23 -15.82 -14.67
CA LYS A 278 -8.89 -16.32 -16.02
C LYS A 278 -9.33 -15.37 -17.15
N ARG A 279 -10.16 -14.37 -16.88
CA ARG A 279 -10.52 -13.31 -17.85
C ARG A 279 -9.45 -12.24 -17.97
N VAL A 280 -8.53 -12.15 -17.00
CA VAL A 280 -7.41 -11.22 -17.03
C VAL A 280 -6.33 -11.79 -17.95
N THR A 281 -5.97 -11.05 -18.99
CA THR A 281 -5.00 -11.51 -20.01
C THR A 281 -3.55 -11.22 -19.61
N ASN A 282 -3.29 -10.09 -18.96
CA ASN A 282 -1.95 -9.71 -18.53
C ASN A 282 -1.70 -10.17 -17.09
N ARG A 283 -1.23 -11.39 -16.95
CA ARG A 283 -0.94 -12.05 -15.68
C ARG A 283 0.14 -13.13 -15.83
N VAL A 284 0.77 -13.50 -14.74
CA VAL A 284 1.65 -14.67 -14.69
C VAL A 284 0.80 -15.94 -14.68
N ASP A 285 1.11 -16.88 -15.57
CA ASP A 285 0.44 -18.18 -15.52
C ASP A 285 0.81 -18.95 -14.25
N LYS A 286 -0.18 -19.30 -13.46
CA LYS A 286 -0.03 -19.91 -12.13
C LYS A 286 -1.00 -21.06 -11.93
N GLU A 287 -0.47 -22.21 -11.56
CA GLU A 287 -1.28 -23.25 -10.94
C GLU A 287 -1.53 -22.91 -9.48
N TYR A 288 -2.78 -23.01 -9.07
CA TYR A 288 -3.23 -22.66 -7.73
C TYR A 288 -4.28 -23.64 -7.24
N TYR A 289 -4.13 -24.18 -6.04
CA TYR A 289 -5.00 -25.18 -5.45
C TYR A 289 -5.64 -24.65 -4.17
N PRO A 290 -6.96 -24.87 -3.97
CA PRO A 290 -7.66 -24.51 -2.74
C PRO A 290 -7.26 -25.43 -1.59
N LYS A 291 -7.62 -25.05 -0.35
CA LYS A 291 -7.54 -25.98 0.78
C LYS A 291 -8.58 -27.11 0.63
N GLU A 292 -8.45 -28.16 1.45
CA GLU A 292 -9.32 -29.35 1.36
C GLU A 292 -10.80 -29.10 1.70
N GLU A 293 -11.09 -28.10 2.50
CA GLU A 293 -12.47 -27.73 2.87
C GLU A 293 -13.27 -27.22 1.66
N ASP A 294 -14.54 -27.59 1.60
CA ASP A 294 -15.39 -27.19 0.45
C ASP A 294 -15.76 -25.69 0.52
N GLY A 295 -16.09 -25.16 1.69
CA GLY A 295 -16.64 -23.84 1.86
C GLY A 295 -18.06 -23.73 1.32
N LEU A 296 -18.57 -22.51 1.16
CA LEU A 296 -19.91 -22.28 0.66
C LEU A 296 -19.93 -21.03 -0.24
N VAL A 297 -20.55 -21.16 -1.40
CA VAL A 297 -20.99 -20.03 -2.23
C VAL A 297 -22.51 -20.13 -2.36
N LYS A 298 -23.19 -19.11 -1.84
CA LYS A 298 -24.65 -19.02 -1.89
C LYS A 298 -25.05 -17.70 -2.54
N HIS A 299 -25.99 -17.77 -3.45
CA HIS A 299 -26.65 -16.57 -3.97
C HIS A 299 -27.81 -16.22 -3.05
N CYS A 300 -27.84 -14.97 -2.57
CA CYS A 300 -28.93 -14.42 -1.78
C CYS A 300 -29.55 -13.25 -2.53
N GLN A 301 -30.87 -13.13 -2.50
CA GLN A 301 -31.56 -11.98 -3.10
C GLN A 301 -31.51 -10.78 -2.16
N THR A 302 -31.54 -11.03 -0.86
CA THR A 302 -31.45 -9.99 0.18
C THR A 302 -30.47 -10.38 1.28
N LEU A 303 -29.95 -9.39 1.99
CA LEU A 303 -29.06 -9.59 3.13
C LEU A 303 -29.78 -10.28 4.32
N HIS A 304 -31.10 -10.15 4.42
CA HIS A 304 -31.91 -10.77 5.48
C HIS A 304 -31.91 -12.31 5.43
N GLU A 305 -31.64 -12.91 4.26
CA GLU A 305 -31.50 -14.35 4.09
C GLU A 305 -30.25 -14.92 4.78
N ILE A 306 -29.30 -14.04 5.15
CA ILE A 306 -28.08 -14.47 5.82
C ILE A 306 -28.34 -14.59 7.32
N ASN A 307 -28.03 -15.77 7.87
CA ASN A 307 -28.16 -15.99 9.31
C ASN A 307 -26.88 -15.61 10.04
N PHE A 308 -26.81 -14.37 10.51
CA PHE A 308 -25.69 -13.84 11.29
C PHE A 308 -25.71 -14.23 12.78
N THR A 309 -26.76 -14.91 13.28
CA THR A 309 -26.92 -15.21 14.71
C THR A 309 -26.01 -16.32 15.21
N LYS A 310 -25.40 -17.09 14.31
CA LYS A 310 -24.54 -18.23 14.67
C LYS A 310 -23.08 -17.94 14.30
N GLY A 311 -22.18 -18.11 15.26
CA GLY A 311 -20.73 -18.01 15.07
C GLY A 311 -20.19 -16.59 15.12
N LYS A 312 -18.93 -16.44 14.69
CA LYS A 312 -18.26 -15.14 14.53
C LYS A 312 -18.12 -14.83 13.05
N TRP A 313 -18.54 -13.66 12.66
CA TRP A 313 -18.54 -13.20 11.28
C TRP A 313 -17.50 -12.12 11.04
N LEU A 314 -16.78 -12.22 9.94
CA LEU A 314 -16.06 -11.12 9.32
C LEU A 314 -16.74 -10.85 7.98
N VAL A 315 -17.35 -9.68 7.85
CA VAL A 315 -18.05 -9.29 6.63
C VAL A 315 -17.17 -8.34 5.84
N LEU A 316 -17.01 -8.64 4.56
CA LEU A 316 -16.23 -7.85 3.62
C LEU A 316 -17.11 -7.39 2.45
N ALA A 317 -16.89 -6.17 1.99
CA ALA A 317 -17.55 -5.62 0.81
C ALA A 317 -16.52 -4.91 -0.08
N THR A 318 -16.85 -4.74 -1.34
CA THR A 318 -15.99 -4.05 -2.32
C THR A 318 -15.82 -2.57 -2.00
N ALA A 319 -16.86 -1.94 -1.43
CA ALA A 319 -16.84 -0.54 -1.03
C ALA A 319 -17.45 -0.33 0.35
N ASN A 320 -16.96 0.68 1.08
CA ASN A 320 -17.37 0.96 2.45
C ASN A 320 -18.87 1.29 2.59
N TYR A 321 -19.47 1.93 1.59
CA TYR A 321 -20.90 2.25 1.64
C TYR A 321 -21.80 0.99 1.67
N MET A 322 -21.36 -0.11 1.02
CA MET A 322 -22.09 -1.39 1.02
C MET A 322 -22.16 -2.02 2.42
N LEU A 323 -21.27 -1.63 3.33
CA LEU A 323 -21.31 -2.09 4.72
C LEU A 323 -22.41 -1.38 5.54
N ASN A 324 -23.00 -0.29 5.04
CA ASN A 324 -24.12 0.39 5.70
C ASN A 324 -25.35 -0.53 5.74
N ASP A 325 -25.73 -1.05 4.59
CA ASP A 325 -26.89 -1.94 4.46
C ASP A 325 -26.77 -3.20 5.33
N ILE A 326 -25.52 -3.71 5.45
CA ILE A 326 -25.24 -4.85 6.34
C ILE A 326 -25.36 -4.45 7.80
N GLY A 327 -24.87 -3.25 8.16
CA GLY A 327 -25.01 -2.68 9.49
C GLY A 327 -26.46 -2.55 9.92
N ASP A 328 -27.29 -2.02 9.02
CA ASP A 328 -28.73 -1.84 9.26
C ASP A 328 -29.44 -3.18 9.53
N VAL A 329 -29.15 -4.21 8.72
CA VAL A 329 -29.68 -5.58 8.93
C VAL A 329 -29.23 -6.17 10.24
N LEU A 330 -28.00 -5.91 10.68
CA LEU A 330 -27.48 -6.42 11.97
C LEU A 330 -28.13 -5.69 13.15
N ASP A 331 -28.35 -4.37 13.04
CA ASP A 331 -29.06 -3.56 14.05
C ASP A 331 -30.54 -3.98 14.17
N GLU A 332 -31.25 -4.20 13.07
CA GLU A 332 -32.61 -4.73 13.05
C GLU A 332 -32.73 -6.11 13.73
N LYS A 333 -31.69 -6.94 13.59
CA LYS A 333 -31.63 -8.26 14.26
C LYS A 333 -31.12 -8.19 15.69
N GLY A 334 -30.83 -7.00 16.23
CA GLY A 334 -30.30 -6.82 17.57
C GLY A 334 -28.90 -7.43 17.79
N LEU A 335 -28.10 -7.53 16.74
CA LEU A 335 -26.78 -8.16 16.79
C LEU A 335 -25.70 -7.11 17.01
N TYR A 336 -24.79 -7.37 17.96
CA TYR A 336 -23.63 -6.52 18.14
C TYR A 336 -22.64 -6.69 16.98
N TRP A 337 -22.22 -5.56 16.41
CA TRP A 337 -21.20 -5.51 15.38
C TRP A 337 -20.34 -4.25 15.50
N GLN A 338 -19.16 -4.28 14.91
CA GLN A 338 -18.30 -3.10 14.82
C GLN A 338 -17.57 -3.08 13.48
N ARG A 339 -17.33 -1.88 12.96
CA ARG A 339 -16.39 -1.72 11.85
C ARG A 339 -14.96 -1.81 12.38
N ARG A 340 -14.10 -2.43 11.60
CA ARG A 340 -12.66 -2.35 11.85
C ARG A 340 -12.25 -0.87 11.87
N ASN A 341 -11.52 -0.43 12.89
CA ASN A 341 -11.05 0.96 13.09
C ASN A 341 -12.15 2.00 13.46
N ALA A 342 -13.40 1.61 13.63
CA ALA A 342 -14.38 2.51 14.23
C ALA A 342 -14.23 2.55 15.75
N THR A 343 -14.58 3.71 16.37
CA THR A 343 -14.71 3.80 17.81
C THR A 343 -15.75 2.78 18.27
N PRO A 344 -15.47 1.94 19.28
CA PRO A 344 -16.45 0.95 19.75
C PRO A 344 -17.77 1.65 20.10
N ARG A 345 -18.89 1.14 19.59
CA ARG A 345 -20.25 1.62 19.93
C ARG A 345 -20.58 1.49 21.42
N VAL A 346 -19.79 0.75 22.17
CA VAL A 346 -19.98 0.52 23.61
C VAL A 346 -19.94 1.79 24.45
N LYS A 347 -19.32 2.89 23.97
CA LYS A 347 -19.40 4.19 24.66
C LYS A 347 -20.84 4.72 24.78
N ASN A 348 -21.70 4.41 23.83
CA ASN A 348 -23.08 4.90 23.85
C ASN A 348 -24.03 4.07 24.74
N ILE A 349 -23.67 2.84 25.08
CA ILE A 349 -24.49 2.00 25.99
C ILE A 349 -24.38 2.49 27.43
N TYR A 350 -23.24 2.99 27.87
CA TYR A 350 -23.08 3.56 29.21
C TYR A 350 -23.78 4.90 29.39
N GLU A 351 -23.99 5.69 28.33
CA GLU A 351 -24.75 6.95 28.37
C GLU A 351 -26.28 6.72 28.41
N ILE A 352 -26.75 5.54 27.99
CA ILE A 352 -28.19 5.21 27.97
C ILE A 352 -28.63 4.61 29.34
N ILE A 353 -27.70 4.16 30.17
CA ILE A 353 -27.97 3.51 31.47
C ILE A 353 -27.78 4.49 32.64
N GLN A 354 -27.35 5.73 32.41
CA GLN A 354 -27.38 6.83 33.34
C GLN A 354 -28.63 7.70 33.11
#